data_ac64e08fc4be0791fb4707ce5eff384b
#
_entry.id   ac64e08fc4be0791fb4707ce5eff384b
#
_cell.length_a   1.000
_cell.length_b   1.000
_cell.length_c   1.000
_cell.angle_alpha   90.00
_cell.angle_beta   90.00
_cell.angle_gamma   90.00
#
_symmetry.space_group_name_H-M   'P 1'
#
loop_
_entity.id
_entity.type
_entity.pdbx_description
1 polymer ?
#
loop_
_entity_poly.entity_id
_entity_poly.type
_entity_poly.pdbx_seq_one_letter_code
_entity_poly.pdbx_strand_id
1 'polypeptide(L)'
;MVSRNQDLSMEICPSILPADFSRLGEEVQMLEDSGADRIHWDIMDGNFVPNLTVGPDVVASCRKCVSLPFEAHLMVEDPDLLAPLYIDCLLYTSPSPRDA
;
A
#
# COMPACT_ATOMS: atom_id res chain seq x y z
N MET A 1 -0.68 17.93 -20.16
CA MET A 1 0.22 16.95 -19.85
C MET A 1 -0.25 15.63 -20.37
N VAL A 2 0.64 14.81 -20.72
CA VAL A 2 0.29 13.55 -21.24
C VAL A 2 -0.16 12.66 -20.13
N SER A 3 -1.22 12.00 -20.34
CA SER A 3 -1.72 11.09 -19.37
C SER A 3 -0.77 9.91 -19.22
N ARG A 4 -0.56 9.50 -18.02
CA ARG A 4 0.26 8.33 -17.79
C ARG A 4 -0.27 7.16 -18.55
N ASN A 5 -1.57 7.09 -18.66
CA ASN A 5 -2.15 5.97 -19.34
C ASN A 5 -1.86 5.95 -20.79
N GLN A 6 -1.62 7.08 -21.35
CA GLN A 6 -1.27 7.12 -22.73
C GLN A 6 0.10 6.60 -22.97
N ASP A 7 0.92 6.71 -21.97
CA ASP A 7 2.24 6.15 -22.08
C ASP A 7 2.18 4.71 -21.85
N LEU A 8 1.13 4.28 -21.75
CA LEU A 8 0.94 3.08 -21.70
C LEU A 8 1.57 2.30 -20.87
N SER A 9 2.38 2.13 -20.52
CA SER A 9 3.03 1.26 -19.71
C SER A 9 3.44 1.86 -18.45
N MET A 10 3.26 3.10 -18.24
CA MET A 10 3.77 3.75 -17.08
C MET A 10 2.75 3.81 -15.97
N GLU A 11 3.14 3.30 -14.81
CA GLU A 11 2.35 3.47 -13.58
C GLU A 11 3.22 4.15 -12.56
N ILE A 12 2.62 5.00 -11.76
CA ILE A 12 3.32 5.67 -10.67
C ILE A 12 2.87 5.04 -9.37
N CYS A 13 3.80 4.35 -8.72
CA CYS A 13 3.53 3.57 -7.53
C CYS A 13 4.44 4.00 -6.40
N PRO A 14 4.19 5.16 -5.79
CA PRO A 14 5.09 5.64 -4.75
C PRO A 14 5.03 4.75 -3.51
N SER A 15 6.18 4.67 -2.84
CA SER A 15 6.24 3.95 -1.58
C SER A 15 5.79 4.86 -0.47
N ILE A 16 5.09 4.30 0.51
CA ILE A 16 4.66 5.06 1.66
C ILE A 16 5.78 5.14 2.70
N LEU A 17 6.86 4.41 2.50
CA LEU A 17 7.90 4.32 3.50
C LEU A 17 8.47 5.67 3.96
N PRO A 18 8.73 6.63 3.07
CA PRO A 18 9.26 7.90 3.52
C PRO A 18 8.23 8.87 4.07
N ALA A 19 6.99 8.46 4.19
CA ALA A 19 5.95 9.35 4.65
C ALA A 19 6.06 9.61 6.14
N ASP A 20 5.37 10.65 6.58
CA ASP A 20 5.30 10.96 7.99
C ASP A 20 4.22 10.06 8.59
N PHE A 21 4.64 9.03 9.31
CA PHE A 21 3.72 8.05 9.84
C PHE A 21 2.76 8.61 10.88
N SER A 22 3.08 9.79 11.46
CA SER A 22 2.15 10.39 12.40
C SER A 22 0.94 11.00 11.69
N ARG A 23 0.99 11.12 10.38
CA ARG A 23 -0.09 11.70 9.60
C ARG A 23 -0.38 10.84 8.39
N LEU A 24 -0.36 9.53 8.59
CA LEU A 24 -0.34 8.61 7.46
C LEU A 24 -1.59 8.74 6.58
N GLY A 25 -2.75 8.94 7.18
CA GLY A 25 -3.97 9.10 6.40
C GLY A 25 -3.90 10.29 5.45
N GLU A 26 -3.32 11.39 5.92
CA GLU A 26 -3.15 12.56 5.06
C GLU A 26 -2.10 12.33 4.00
N GLU A 27 -1.07 11.57 4.35
CA GLU A 27 -0.01 11.28 3.41
C GLU A 27 -0.51 10.44 2.24
N VAL A 28 -1.31 9.42 2.51
CA VAL A 28 -1.84 8.62 1.42
C VAL A 28 -2.83 9.42 0.58
N GLN A 29 -3.59 10.32 1.21
CA GLN A 29 -4.51 11.17 0.48
C GLN A 29 -3.76 12.10 -0.46
N MET A 30 -2.63 12.64 -0.02
CA MET A 30 -1.82 13.48 -0.88
C MET A 30 -1.29 12.72 -2.08
N LEU A 31 -0.93 11.46 -1.89
CA LEU A 31 -0.48 10.65 -3.01
C LEU A 31 -1.59 10.43 -4.02
N GLU A 32 -2.80 10.19 -3.53
CA GLU A 32 -3.92 10.05 -4.45
C GLU A 32 -4.17 11.35 -5.20
N ASP A 33 -4.14 12.47 -4.51
CA ASP A 33 -4.40 13.77 -5.13
C ASP A 33 -3.32 14.12 -6.15
N SER A 34 -2.13 13.61 -5.97
CA SER A 34 -1.04 13.92 -6.89
C SER A 34 -1.03 13.06 -8.14
N GLY A 35 -1.96 12.11 -8.24
CA GLY A 35 -2.08 11.34 -9.46
C GLY A 35 -1.40 9.98 -9.45
N ALA A 36 -1.04 9.48 -8.28
CA ALA A 36 -0.45 8.15 -8.21
C ALA A 36 -1.45 7.09 -8.67
N ASP A 37 -0.95 5.99 -9.18
CA ASP A 37 -1.80 4.91 -9.66
C ASP A 37 -2.07 3.89 -8.59
N ARG A 38 -1.12 3.67 -7.70
CA ARG A 38 -1.30 2.77 -6.56
C ARG A 38 -0.29 3.15 -5.51
N ILE A 39 -0.47 2.65 -4.32
CA ILE A 39 0.45 2.95 -3.21
C ILE A 39 1.15 1.67 -2.83
N HIS A 40 2.47 1.76 -2.71
CA HIS A 40 3.31 0.63 -2.41
C HIS A 40 3.66 0.61 -0.93
N TRP A 41 3.38 -0.51 -0.29
CA TRP A 41 3.63 -0.67 1.13
C TRP A 41 4.79 -1.65 1.32
N ASP A 42 5.88 -1.16 1.90
CA ASP A 42 7.02 -2.01 2.21
C ASP A 42 6.83 -2.56 3.62
N ILE A 43 6.60 -3.84 3.73
CA ILE A 43 6.31 -4.48 5.00
C ILE A 43 7.55 -5.21 5.46
N MET A 44 8.12 -4.76 6.57
CA MET A 44 9.36 -5.29 7.12
C MET A 44 9.10 -5.73 8.54
N ASP A 45 9.60 -6.90 8.91
CA ASP A 45 9.28 -7.50 10.20
C ASP A 45 10.38 -7.36 11.25
N GLY A 46 11.48 -6.72 10.91
CA GLY A 46 12.58 -6.57 11.85
C GLY A 46 13.46 -7.81 11.95
N ASN A 47 13.15 -8.85 11.20
CA ASN A 47 13.94 -10.07 11.21
C ASN A 47 14.59 -10.32 9.88
N PHE A 48 13.81 -10.40 8.83
CA PHE A 48 14.35 -10.61 7.49
C PHE A 48 15.23 -9.41 7.09
N VAL A 49 14.79 -8.21 7.45
CA VAL A 49 15.57 -7.00 7.28
C VAL A 49 15.57 -6.26 8.60
N PRO A 50 16.57 -5.42 8.86
CA PRO A 50 16.69 -4.78 10.18
C PRO A 50 15.80 -3.56 10.37
N ASN A 51 14.64 -3.55 9.82
CA ASN A 51 13.70 -2.47 9.99
C ASN A 51 12.32 -3.06 10.27
N LEU A 52 11.48 -2.30 10.91
CA LEU A 52 10.14 -2.72 11.23
C LEU A 52 9.21 -1.62 10.76
N THR A 53 8.26 -1.95 9.93
CA THR A 53 7.37 -0.93 9.41
C THR A 53 5.98 -1.09 10.00
N VAL A 54 4.93 -1.21 9.18
CA VAL A 54 3.57 -1.11 9.68
C VAL A 54 2.88 -2.47 9.69
N GLY A 55 1.99 -2.61 10.63
CA GLY A 55 1.18 -3.82 10.70
C GLY A 55 -0.08 -3.71 9.87
N PRO A 56 -0.83 -4.80 9.79
CA PRO A 56 -2.02 -4.82 8.94
C PRO A 56 -3.10 -3.83 9.38
N ASP A 57 -3.20 -3.53 10.67
CA ASP A 57 -4.22 -2.59 11.11
C ASP A 57 -3.95 -1.19 10.60
N VAL A 58 -2.68 -0.82 10.47
CA VAL A 58 -2.34 0.50 9.95
C VAL A 58 -2.71 0.58 8.48
N VAL A 59 -2.40 -0.45 7.72
CA VAL A 59 -2.73 -0.49 6.30
C VAL A 59 -4.25 -0.45 6.13
N ALA A 60 -4.97 -1.19 6.95
CA ALA A 60 -6.43 -1.22 6.89
C ALA A 60 -7.01 0.16 7.19
N SER A 61 -6.44 0.86 8.14
CA SER A 61 -6.92 2.21 8.46
C SER A 61 -6.73 3.16 7.30
N CYS A 62 -5.60 3.04 6.61
CA CYS A 62 -5.33 3.91 5.48
C CYS A 62 -6.15 3.51 4.26
N ARG A 63 -6.59 2.24 4.18
CA ARG A 63 -7.40 1.79 3.08
C ARG A 63 -8.66 2.63 2.92
N LYS A 64 -9.18 3.12 4.05
CA LYS A 64 -10.41 3.90 4.04
C LYS A 64 -10.22 5.31 3.59
N CYS A 65 -9.00 5.78 3.53
CA CYS A 65 -8.72 7.18 3.22
C CYS A 65 -8.65 7.47 1.73
N VAL A 66 -8.41 6.46 0.92
CA VAL A 66 -8.20 6.66 -0.50
C VAL A 66 -8.85 5.54 -1.29
N SER A 67 -9.00 5.76 -2.58
CA SER A 67 -9.56 4.74 -3.45
C SER A 67 -8.52 4.05 -4.30
N LEU A 68 -7.26 4.45 -4.20
CA LEU A 68 -6.20 3.83 -4.97
C LEU A 68 -5.96 2.39 -4.55
N PRO A 69 -5.59 1.53 -5.47
CA PRO A 69 -5.15 0.19 -5.08
C PRO A 69 -3.89 0.26 -4.23
N PHE A 70 -3.79 -0.67 -3.30
CA PHE A 70 -2.59 -0.84 -2.50
C PHE A 70 -1.87 -2.10 -2.95
N GLU A 71 -0.55 -2.06 -2.91
CA GLU A 71 0.23 -3.28 -3.11
C GLU A 71 1.21 -3.40 -1.96
N ALA A 72 1.55 -4.58 -1.58
CA ALA A 72 2.44 -4.82 -0.46
C ALA A 72 3.63 -5.65 -0.91
N HIS A 73 4.80 -5.26 -0.46
CA HIS A 73 6.02 -6.00 -0.67
C HIS A 73 6.44 -6.54 0.68
N LEU A 74 6.34 -7.85 0.87
CA LEU A 74 6.60 -8.45 2.16
C LEU A 74 8.05 -8.84 2.28
N MET A 75 8.78 -8.10 3.09
CA MET A 75 10.16 -8.42 3.40
C MET A 75 10.17 -9.00 4.80
N VAL A 76 9.69 -10.23 4.91
CA VAL A 76 9.45 -10.88 6.18
C VAL A 76 9.94 -12.32 6.11
N GLU A 77 10.24 -12.90 7.25
CA GLU A 77 10.77 -14.26 7.29
C GLU A 77 9.70 -15.31 7.01
N ASP A 78 8.48 -15.04 7.36
CA ASP A 78 7.41 -16.01 7.16
C ASP A 78 6.28 -15.37 6.37
N PRO A 79 6.44 -15.25 5.06
CA PRO A 79 5.40 -14.61 4.26
C PRO A 79 4.09 -15.39 4.24
N ASP A 80 4.15 -16.70 4.40
CA ASP A 80 2.92 -17.49 4.39
C ASP A 80 2.06 -17.18 5.60
N LEU A 81 2.69 -16.82 6.71
CA LEU A 81 1.95 -16.47 7.89
C LEU A 81 1.35 -15.07 7.78
N LEU A 82 2.12 -14.14 7.24
CA LEU A 82 1.72 -12.75 7.24
C LEU A 82 0.91 -12.32 6.03
N ALA A 83 1.14 -12.92 4.89
CA ALA A 83 0.46 -12.50 3.68
C ALA A 83 -1.06 -12.48 3.81
N PRO A 84 -1.70 -13.49 4.40
CA PRO A 84 -3.16 -13.44 4.50
C PRO A 84 -3.66 -12.25 5.30
N LEU A 85 -2.90 -11.81 6.30
CA LEU A 85 -3.32 -10.68 7.12
C LEU A 85 -3.29 -9.39 6.32
N TYR A 86 -2.33 -9.25 5.41
CA TYR A 86 -2.22 -8.05 4.61
C TYR A 86 -3.14 -8.08 3.40
N ILE A 87 -3.45 -9.25 2.87
CA ILE A 87 -4.33 -9.34 1.73
C ILE A 87 -5.68 -8.71 2.05
N ASP A 88 -6.21 -8.99 3.23
CA ASP A 88 -7.49 -8.42 3.59
C ASP A 88 -7.42 -6.90 3.68
N CYS A 89 -6.26 -6.37 4.09
CA CYS A 89 -6.10 -4.94 4.21
C CYS A 89 -5.94 -4.24 2.87
N LEU A 90 -5.48 -4.96 1.88
CA LEU A 90 -5.24 -4.37 0.57
C LEU A 90 -6.51 -4.24 -0.25
N LEU A 91 -7.54 -4.98 0.10
CA LEU A 91 -8.76 -4.98 -0.68
C LEU A 91 -9.67 -3.87 -0.25
N TYR A 92 -10.52 -3.44 -1.17
CA TYR A 92 -11.53 -2.49 -0.80
C TYR A 92 -12.54 -3.20 0.04
N THR A 93 -13.24 -2.44 0.84
CA THR A 93 -14.29 -3.02 1.62
C THR A 93 -15.44 -3.42 0.75
N SER A 94 -15.46 -3.03 -0.48
CA SER A 94 -16.56 -3.39 -1.32
C SER A 94 -16.51 -4.89 -1.52
N PRO A 95 -17.56 -5.44 -1.90
CA PRO A 95 -17.65 -6.85 -2.08
C PRO A 95 -16.92 -7.35 -3.25
N SER A 96 -16.12 -6.64 -3.81
CA SER A 96 -15.42 -7.05 -4.88
C SER A 96 -14.66 -8.21 -4.53
N PRO A 97 -14.67 -9.12 -5.21
CA PRO A 97 -14.06 -10.23 -4.90
C PRO A 97 -12.72 -10.20 -4.98
N ARG A 98 -12.30 -10.48 -4.77
CA ARG A 98 -11.30 -10.43 -4.77
C ARG A 98 -10.76 -10.93 -5.50
N ASP A 99 -10.66 -10.94 -5.95
CA ASP A 99 -10.16 -11.26 -6.68
C ASP A 99 -9.12 -11.23 -6.33
N ALA A 100 -9.06 -11.29 -5.83
CA ALA A 100 -8.06 -11.23 -5.44
C ALA A 100 -7.23 -11.81 -5.47
#